data_13ee5402b82aada491f7ac2a557d38ab
#
_entry.id   13ee5402b82aada491f7ac2a557d38ab
#
_cell.length_a   1.000
_cell.length_b   1.000
_cell.length_c   1.000
_cell.angle_alpha   90.00
_cell.angle_beta   90.00
_cell.angle_gamma   90.00
#
_symmetry.space_group_name_H-M   'P 1'
#
loop_
_entity.id
_entity.type
_entity.pdbx_description
1 polymer ?
#
loop_
_entity_poly.entity_id
_entity_poly.type
_entity_poly.pdbx_seq_one_letter_code
_entity_poly.pdbx_strand_id
1 'polypeptide(L)'
;ASDVYKRQVAVLLELARLMPQLNPAVGVDFICFDSEDYGAPYWAEDKAPHDGSDWCLGSQYWARNPHVEGYRARYGILLDMVGGKDARYCYEGISLRYAREVVVRVWDAAQRVGAGNLFLQQEGSYAQDDHVPLNEIAGIPTIDIIPYLDGTHTFGATWHTVNDTPENIAPATPVSYTHLTLP
;
A
#
# COMPACT_ATOMS: atom_id res chain seq x y z
N ALA A 1 -7.28 -16.85 6.87
CA ALA A 1 -6.69 -15.93 5.91
C ALA A 1 -7.35 -14.57 6.02
N SER A 2 -6.89 -13.63 6.77
CA SER A 2 -7.43 -12.26 6.71
C SER A 2 -6.76 -11.26 7.63
N ASP A 3 -5.57 -11.58 8.17
CA ASP A 3 -4.90 -10.65 9.08
C ASP A 3 -4.13 -9.56 8.30
N VAL A 4 -3.81 -9.86 7.04
CA VAL A 4 -3.15 -8.92 6.12
C VAL A 4 -3.96 -7.64 6.01
N TYR A 5 -5.22 -7.71 5.62
CA TYR A 5 -6.08 -6.52 5.44
C TYR A 5 -6.38 -5.76 6.73
N LYS A 6 -6.40 -6.44 7.87
CA LYS A 6 -6.68 -5.80 9.17
C LYS A 6 -5.55 -4.91 9.64
N ARG A 7 -4.30 -5.22 9.26
CA ARG A 7 -3.12 -4.42 9.64
C ARG A 7 -3.12 -3.05 8.98
N GLN A 8 -3.38 -2.99 7.68
CA GLN A 8 -3.44 -1.73 6.93
C GLN A 8 -4.56 -0.85 7.47
N VAL A 9 -5.76 -1.42 7.66
CA VAL A 9 -6.90 -0.69 8.23
C VAL A 9 -6.59 -0.19 9.63
N ALA A 10 -5.91 -0.99 10.47
CA ALA A 10 -5.51 -0.55 11.81
C ALA A 10 -4.53 0.64 11.77
N VAL A 11 -3.58 0.65 10.83
CA VAL A 11 -2.67 1.79 10.62
C VAL A 11 -3.44 3.02 10.17
N LEU A 12 -4.37 2.90 9.22
CA LEU A 12 -5.20 4.01 8.74
C LEU A 12 -6.08 4.59 9.85
N LEU A 13 -6.68 3.74 10.70
CA LEU A 13 -7.48 4.18 11.85
C LEU A 13 -6.63 4.93 12.88
N GLU A 14 -5.41 4.47 13.15
CA GLU A 14 -4.50 5.14 14.06
C GLU A 14 -4.02 6.48 13.50
N LEU A 15 -3.71 6.55 12.22
CA LEU A 15 -3.41 7.81 11.53
C LEU A 15 -4.59 8.79 11.63
N ALA A 16 -5.81 8.34 11.34
CA ALA A 16 -7.01 9.15 11.44
C ALA A 16 -7.21 9.68 12.88
N ARG A 17 -6.95 8.86 13.89
CA ARG A 17 -7.00 9.25 15.30
C ARG A 17 -5.99 10.36 15.65
N LEU A 18 -4.83 10.35 15.01
CA LEU A 18 -3.74 11.30 15.23
C LEU A 18 -3.95 12.63 14.47
N MET A 19 -4.74 12.64 13.38
CA MET A 19 -4.93 13.81 12.52
C MET A 19 -5.25 15.11 13.27
N PRO A 20 -6.18 15.14 14.27
CA PRO A 20 -6.47 16.36 15.00
C PRO A 20 -5.27 16.93 15.77
N GLN A 21 -4.34 16.08 16.19
CA GLN A 21 -3.14 16.48 16.93
C GLN A 21 -2.05 16.99 16.00
N LEU A 22 -1.95 16.38 14.80
CA LEU A 22 -0.95 16.70 13.79
C LEU A 22 -1.31 17.96 13.00
N ASN A 23 -2.61 18.26 12.89
CA ASN A 23 -3.15 19.44 12.23
C ASN A 23 -2.43 19.76 10.90
N PRO A 24 -2.40 18.82 9.93
CA PRO A 24 -1.68 19.01 8.70
C PRO A 24 -2.24 20.18 7.89
N ALA A 25 -1.36 20.86 7.15
CA ALA A 25 -1.74 21.98 6.28
C ALA A 25 -2.48 21.54 5.00
N VAL A 26 -2.72 20.24 4.84
CA VAL A 26 -3.40 19.62 3.67
C VAL A 26 -4.50 18.70 4.16
N GLY A 27 -5.54 18.51 3.34
CA GLY A 27 -6.51 17.45 3.57
C GLY A 27 -5.88 16.05 3.42
N VAL A 28 -6.36 15.10 4.21
CA VAL A 28 -5.95 13.69 4.15
C VAL A 28 -7.22 12.85 4.09
N ASP A 29 -7.35 12.08 3.03
CA ASP A 29 -8.44 11.12 2.84
C ASP A 29 -7.92 9.72 3.09
N PHE A 30 -8.68 8.93 3.84
CA PHE A 30 -8.41 7.52 4.09
C PHE A 30 -9.40 6.68 3.29
N ILE A 31 -8.89 5.84 2.41
CA ILE A 31 -9.70 5.02 1.52
C ILE A 31 -9.31 3.56 1.73
N CYS A 32 -10.32 2.70 1.91
CA CYS A 32 -10.13 1.26 1.92
C CYS A 32 -10.77 0.71 0.63
N PHE A 33 -9.98 0.06 -0.19
CA PHE A 33 -10.45 -0.61 -1.38
C PHE A 33 -10.87 -2.04 -1.05
N ASP A 34 -11.82 -2.57 -1.81
CA ASP A 34 -12.24 -3.96 -1.79
C ASP A 34 -11.84 -4.68 -3.09
N SER A 35 -12.02 -6.00 -3.11
CA SER A 35 -11.81 -6.81 -4.32
C SER A 35 -10.46 -6.57 -4.99
N GLU A 36 -9.40 -6.50 -4.19
CA GLU A 36 -8.03 -6.36 -4.68
C GLU A 36 -7.51 -7.72 -5.14
N ASP A 37 -7.61 -8.74 -4.30
CA ASP A 37 -7.04 -10.08 -4.45
C ASP A 37 -7.94 -11.08 -5.21
N TYR A 38 -7.32 -12.15 -5.71
CA TYR A 38 -7.91 -13.38 -6.24
C TYR A 38 -8.60 -13.31 -7.60
N GLY A 39 -8.80 -12.14 -8.16
CA GLY A 39 -9.46 -12.01 -9.47
C GLY A 39 -10.80 -12.75 -9.53
N ALA A 40 -11.09 -13.39 -10.66
CA ALA A 40 -12.31 -14.19 -10.81
C ALA A 40 -12.26 -15.45 -9.94
N PRO A 41 -13.39 -15.85 -9.31
CA PRO A 41 -13.43 -17.06 -8.50
C PRO A 41 -13.19 -18.32 -9.37
N TYR A 42 -12.61 -19.37 -8.77
CA TYR A 42 -12.18 -20.60 -9.47
C TYR A 42 -13.28 -21.25 -10.32
N TRP A 43 -14.55 -21.09 -9.93
CA TRP A 43 -15.68 -21.63 -10.71
C TRP A 43 -16.02 -20.80 -11.95
N ALA A 44 -15.39 -19.66 -12.15
CA ALA A 44 -15.53 -18.76 -13.28
C ALA A 44 -14.23 -18.58 -14.08
N GLU A 45 -13.19 -19.38 -13.78
CA GLU A 45 -11.87 -19.27 -14.39
C GLU A 45 -11.88 -19.36 -15.94
N ASP A 46 -12.80 -20.16 -16.51
CA ASP A 46 -12.98 -20.25 -17.95
C ASP A 46 -13.56 -18.99 -18.60
N LYS A 47 -14.03 -18.05 -17.80
CA LYS A 47 -14.61 -16.77 -18.23
C LYS A 47 -13.81 -15.57 -17.76
N ALA A 48 -12.78 -15.81 -16.93
CA ALA A 48 -11.94 -14.77 -16.38
C ALA A 48 -11.03 -14.19 -17.47
N PRO A 49 -10.83 -12.88 -17.49
CA PRO A 49 -9.74 -12.31 -18.27
C PRO A 49 -8.41 -12.78 -17.66
N HIS A 50 -7.55 -13.40 -18.47
CA HIS A 50 -6.23 -13.83 -18.02
C HIS A 50 -5.17 -12.72 -18.12
N ASP A 51 -5.61 -11.46 -18.15
CA ASP A 51 -4.76 -10.27 -18.27
C ASP A 51 -4.65 -9.48 -16.95
N GLY A 52 -5.22 -10.00 -15.87
CA GLY A 52 -5.22 -9.36 -14.55
C GLY A 52 -6.21 -8.20 -14.41
N SER A 53 -7.06 -7.95 -15.41
CA SER A 53 -8.04 -6.84 -15.36
C SER A 53 -9.17 -7.05 -14.33
N ASP A 54 -9.27 -8.24 -13.76
CA ASP A 54 -10.19 -8.64 -12.69
C ASP A 54 -9.60 -8.50 -11.27
N TRP A 55 -8.37 -7.98 -11.16
CA TRP A 55 -7.73 -7.64 -9.89
C TRP A 55 -7.89 -6.15 -9.58
N CYS A 56 -7.77 -5.77 -8.31
CA CYS A 56 -7.86 -4.38 -7.85
C CYS A 56 -9.15 -3.69 -8.31
N LEU A 57 -10.29 -4.40 -8.28
CA LEU A 57 -11.55 -3.89 -8.83
C LEU A 57 -12.08 -2.68 -8.07
N GLY A 58 -11.89 -2.62 -6.76
CA GLY A 58 -12.30 -1.50 -5.92
C GLY A 58 -11.58 -0.21 -6.30
N SER A 59 -10.26 -0.24 -6.42
CA SER A 59 -9.47 0.92 -6.85
C SER A 59 -9.71 1.29 -8.32
N GLN A 60 -9.90 0.31 -9.20
CA GLN A 60 -10.30 0.57 -10.59
C GLN A 60 -11.65 1.31 -10.67
N TYR A 61 -12.64 0.86 -9.88
CA TYR A 61 -13.94 1.52 -9.83
C TYR A 61 -13.82 2.94 -9.28
N TRP A 62 -13.15 3.11 -8.14
CA TRP A 62 -12.95 4.41 -7.52
C TRP A 62 -12.19 5.38 -8.42
N ALA A 63 -11.17 4.91 -9.11
CA ALA A 63 -10.38 5.74 -10.04
C ALA A 63 -11.21 6.31 -11.20
N ARG A 64 -12.26 5.58 -11.63
CA ARG A 64 -13.21 6.05 -12.65
C ARG A 64 -14.37 6.87 -12.07
N ASN A 65 -14.73 6.60 -10.80
CA ASN A 65 -15.90 7.14 -10.12
C ASN A 65 -15.55 7.65 -8.73
N PRO A 66 -14.71 8.68 -8.60
CA PRO A 66 -14.31 9.18 -7.29
C PRO A 66 -15.53 9.69 -6.51
N HIS A 67 -15.47 9.60 -5.20
CA HIS A 67 -16.55 9.99 -4.28
C HIS A 67 -16.92 11.49 -4.32
N VAL A 68 -16.07 12.32 -4.93
CA VAL A 68 -16.32 13.73 -5.20
C VAL A 68 -16.00 14.01 -6.67
N GLU A 69 -16.90 14.66 -7.36
CA GLU A 69 -16.70 15.07 -8.75
C GLU A 69 -15.48 16.00 -8.87
N GLY A 70 -14.60 15.71 -9.83
CA GLY A 70 -13.36 16.45 -10.02
C GLY A 70 -12.33 16.27 -8.91
N TYR A 71 -12.42 15.19 -8.14
CA TYR A 71 -11.47 14.87 -7.07
C TYR A 71 -10.03 14.96 -7.55
N ARG A 72 -9.19 15.58 -6.73
CA ARG A 72 -7.75 15.70 -6.98
C ARG A 72 -6.98 15.52 -5.69
N ALA A 73 -6.00 14.64 -5.71
CA ALA A 73 -4.99 14.51 -4.66
C ALA A 73 -3.62 14.91 -5.20
N ARG A 74 -2.75 15.38 -4.33
CA ARG A 74 -1.35 15.68 -4.69
C ARG A 74 -0.59 14.39 -4.96
N TYR A 75 -0.83 13.37 -4.14
CA TYR A 75 -0.29 12.02 -4.26
C TYR A 75 -1.10 11.06 -3.38
N GLY A 76 -0.91 9.78 -3.60
CA GLY A 76 -1.42 8.70 -2.78
C GLY A 76 -0.28 7.86 -2.17
N ILE A 77 -0.56 7.20 -1.06
CA ILE A 77 0.31 6.19 -0.45
C ILE A 77 -0.55 4.98 -0.17
N LEU A 78 -0.31 3.90 -0.89
CA LEU A 78 -0.88 2.60 -0.60
C LEU A 78 -0.06 1.93 0.50
N LEU A 79 -0.74 1.24 1.39
CA LEU A 79 -0.12 0.37 2.39
C LEU A 79 -0.62 -1.04 2.13
N ASP A 80 0.26 -1.94 1.71
CA ASP A 80 -0.06 -3.34 1.61
C ASP A 80 0.95 -4.22 2.34
N MET A 81 0.48 -5.33 2.92
CA MET A 81 1.29 -6.30 3.67
C MET A 81 2.15 -5.67 4.79
N VAL A 82 1.80 -4.47 5.27
CA VAL A 82 2.57 -3.77 6.31
C VAL A 82 2.42 -4.44 7.68
N GLY A 83 3.39 -4.23 8.57
CA GLY A 83 3.34 -4.69 9.96
C GLY A 83 3.83 -6.11 10.19
N GLY A 84 4.28 -6.83 9.18
CA GLY A 84 4.88 -8.15 9.35
C GLY A 84 6.18 -8.11 10.17
N LYS A 85 6.49 -9.21 10.88
CA LYS A 85 7.80 -9.39 11.51
C LYS A 85 8.88 -9.35 10.44
N ASP A 86 9.96 -8.66 10.73
CA ASP A 86 11.13 -8.53 9.84
C ASP A 86 10.84 -7.92 8.46
N ALA A 87 9.68 -7.27 8.29
CA ALA A 87 9.34 -6.59 7.04
C ALA A 87 10.41 -5.55 6.67
N ARG A 88 10.75 -5.49 5.39
CA ARG A 88 11.63 -4.51 4.79
C ARG A 88 10.98 -3.99 3.52
N TYR A 89 11.07 -2.69 3.33
CA TYR A 89 10.44 -1.99 2.21
C TYR A 89 11.52 -1.41 1.32
N CYS A 90 11.50 -1.80 0.07
CA CYS A 90 12.35 -1.25 -0.99
C CYS A 90 11.52 -0.29 -1.85
N TYR A 91 12.18 0.48 -2.72
CA TYR A 91 11.47 1.24 -3.73
C TYR A 91 10.76 0.28 -4.68
N GLU A 92 9.43 0.25 -4.64
CA GLU A 92 8.62 -0.57 -5.54
C GLU A 92 8.72 0.00 -6.97
N GLY A 93 8.83 -0.88 -7.98
CA GLY A 93 9.22 -0.49 -9.33
C GLY A 93 8.18 0.34 -10.08
N ILE A 94 6.88 0.03 -9.92
CA ILE A 94 5.79 0.82 -10.55
C ILE A 94 5.69 2.18 -9.87
N SER A 95 5.82 2.22 -8.53
CA SER A 95 5.91 3.46 -7.74
C SER A 95 7.03 4.38 -8.22
N LEU A 96 8.21 3.82 -8.49
CA LEU A 96 9.32 4.60 -9.06
C LEU A 96 9.02 5.14 -10.45
N ARG A 97 8.27 4.40 -11.26
CA ARG A 97 7.90 4.81 -12.61
C ARG A 97 6.94 5.99 -12.61
N TYR A 98 5.91 5.96 -11.75
CA TYR A 98 4.82 6.94 -11.76
C TYR A 98 4.99 8.07 -10.74
N ALA A 99 5.63 7.80 -9.60
CA ALA A 99 5.63 8.69 -8.44
C ALA A 99 7.00 8.75 -7.72
N ARG A 100 8.11 8.73 -8.46
CA ARG A 100 9.49 8.73 -7.91
C ARG A 100 9.71 9.80 -6.83
N GLU A 101 9.19 11.01 -7.01
CA GLU A 101 9.36 12.09 -6.03
C GLU A 101 8.64 11.77 -4.71
N VAL A 102 7.51 11.07 -4.76
CA VAL A 102 6.79 10.63 -3.56
C VAL A 102 7.56 9.52 -2.87
N VAL A 103 8.10 8.54 -3.63
CA VAL A 103 8.98 7.49 -3.08
C VAL A 103 10.13 8.11 -2.31
N VAL A 104 10.91 8.98 -2.95
CA VAL A 104 12.08 9.62 -2.33
C VAL A 104 11.67 10.38 -1.07
N ARG A 105 10.60 11.17 -1.13
CA ARG A 105 10.09 11.95 0.01
C ARG A 105 9.74 11.06 1.21
N VAL A 106 9.05 9.94 0.97
CA VAL A 106 8.62 9.01 2.03
C VAL A 106 9.83 8.29 2.63
N TRP A 107 10.73 7.77 1.81
CA TRP A 107 11.94 7.09 2.31
C TRP A 107 12.89 8.04 3.04
N ASP A 108 13.04 9.28 2.58
CA ASP A 108 13.79 10.30 3.32
C ASP A 108 13.13 10.65 4.66
N ALA A 109 11.80 10.70 4.71
CA ALA A 109 11.09 10.87 5.97
C ALA A 109 11.36 9.69 6.92
N ALA A 110 11.36 8.46 6.40
CA ALA A 110 11.69 7.26 7.17
C ALA A 110 13.10 7.34 7.79
N GLN A 111 14.10 7.80 7.03
CA GLN A 111 15.44 8.00 7.56
C GLN A 111 15.44 9.02 8.70
N ARG A 112 14.75 10.16 8.52
CA ARG A 112 14.70 11.24 9.52
C ARG A 112 14.08 10.80 10.86
N VAL A 113 13.10 9.89 10.83
CA VAL A 113 12.46 9.38 12.06
C VAL A 113 13.13 8.12 12.62
N GLY A 114 14.26 7.69 12.05
CA GLY A 114 15.02 6.54 12.52
C GLY A 114 14.47 5.18 12.06
N ALA A 115 13.59 5.14 11.06
CA ALA A 115 13.02 3.92 10.48
C ALA A 115 13.81 3.39 9.25
N GLY A 116 15.00 3.88 9.02
CA GLY A 116 15.82 3.51 7.86
C GLY A 116 16.20 2.03 7.79
N ASN A 117 16.17 1.32 8.91
CA ASN A 117 16.35 -0.13 8.94
C ASN A 117 15.16 -0.91 8.36
N LEU A 118 14.00 -0.30 8.25
CA LEU A 118 12.79 -0.87 7.64
C LEU A 118 12.66 -0.40 6.18
N PHE A 119 12.98 0.85 5.90
CA PHE A 119 12.87 1.50 4.59
C PHE A 119 14.23 1.56 3.91
N LEU A 120 14.53 0.53 3.14
CA LEU A 120 15.82 0.38 2.47
C LEU A 120 15.89 1.26 1.22
N GLN A 121 16.97 2.04 1.09
CA GLN A 121 17.21 2.90 -0.09
C GLN A 121 17.76 2.08 -1.26
N GLN A 122 16.98 1.11 -1.72
CA GLN A 122 17.30 0.26 -2.87
C GLN A 122 16.05 -0.06 -3.67
N GLU A 123 16.21 -0.34 -4.94
CA GLU A 123 15.13 -0.78 -5.80
C GLU A 123 14.71 -2.20 -5.43
N GLY A 124 13.41 -2.45 -5.42
CA GLY A 124 12.78 -3.75 -5.24
C GLY A 124 12.13 -4.24 -6.54
N SER A 125 11.22 -5.19 -6.40
CA SER A 125 10.47 -5.73 -7.53
C SER A 125 9.27 -4.87 -7.88
N TYR A 126 8.54 -5.28 -8.92
CA TYR A 126 7.31 -4.66 -9.39
C TYR A 126 6.11 -5.40 -8.78
N ALA A 127 5.20 -4.69 -8.15
CA ALA A 127 3.96 -5.23 -7.62
C ALA A 127 2.76 -4.66 -8.41
N GLN A 128 1.87 -5.54 -8.87
CA GLN A 128 0.57 -5.12 -9.39
C GLN A 128 -0.38 -5.01 -8.21
N ASP A 129 -0.87 -3.80 -7.91
CA ASP A 129 -1.69 -3.52 -6.74
C ASP A 129 -2.56 -2.27 -6.97
N ASP A 130 -3.38 -1.91 -5.99
CA ASP A 130 -4.34 -0.80 -6.03
C ASP A 130 -3.74 0.56 -6.42
N HIS A 131 -2.44 0.77 -6.22
CA HIS A 131 -1.78 2.01 -6.65
C HIS A 131 -1.71 2.14 -8.17
N VAL A 132 -1.77 1.04 -8.91
CA VAL A 132 -1.69 1.08 -10.39
C VAL A 132 -2.90 1.77 -11.01
N PRO A 133 -4.16 1.39 -10.69
CA PRO A 133 -5.33 2.11 -11.18
C PRO A 133 -5.36 3.60 -10.77
N LEU A 134 -4.83 3.95 -9.59
CA LEU A 134 -4.78 5.34 -9.18
C LEU A 134 -3.81 6.15 -10.05
N ASN A 135 -2.67 5.58 -10.41
CA ASN A 135 -1.71 6.19 -11.32
C ASN A 135 -2.25 6.27 -12.76
N GLU A 136 -2.76 5.16 -13.29
CA GLU A 136 -3.07 5.03 -14.71
C GLU A 136 -4.44 5.60 -15.08
N ILE A 137 -5.43 5.48 -14.20
CA ILE A 137 -6.81 5.89 -14.49
C ILE A 137 -7.11 7.24 -13.84
N ALA A 138 -6.83 7.40 -12.54
CA ALA A 138 -7.11 8.65 -11.84
C ALA A 138 -6.04 9.72 -12.06
N GLY A 139 -4.84 9.35 -12.52
CA GLY A 139 -3.72 10.30 -12.73
C GLY A 139 -3.19 10.87 -11.41
N ILE A 140 -3.34 10.15 -10.31
CA ILE A 140 -2.85 10.54 -8.99
C ILE A 140 -1.51 9.82 -8.74
N PRO A 141 -0.38 10.53 -8.62
CA PRO A 141 0.92 9.92 -8.32
C PRO A 141 0.84 9.13 -7.02
N THR A 142 0.77 7.80 -7.10
CA THR A 142 0.57 6.92 -5.94
C THR A 142 1.69 5.92 -5.83
N ILE A 143 2.22 5.76 -4.62
CA ILE A 143 3.24 4.77 -4.30
C ILE A 143 2.63 3.62 -3.51
N ASP A 144 3.31 2.48 -3.54
CA ASP A 144 3.01 1.34 -2.71
C ASP A 144 4.14 1.08 -1.70
N ILE A 145 3.78 0.93 -0.44
CA ILE A 145 4.66 0.48 0.64
C ILE A 145 4.34 -0.98 0.90
N ILE A 146 5.09 -1.86 0.24
CA ILE A 146 4.91 -3.31 0.28
C ILE A 146 6.25 -4.02 0.53
N PRO A 147 6.29 -5.11 1.33
CA PRO A 147 7.53 -5.83 1.64
C PRO A 147 7.92 -6.81 0.53
N TYR A 148 8.12 -6.31 -0.69
CA TYR A 148 8.48 -7.12 -1.84
C TYR A 148 9.95 -6.88 -2.22
N LEU A 149 10.82 -7.79 -1.77
CA LEU A 149 12.26 -7.75 -2.02
C LEU A 149 12.58 -8.41 -3.37
N ASP A 150 13.48 -7.80 -4.12
CA ASP A 150 13.95 -8.35 -5.39
C ASP A 150 14.58 -9.74 -5.21
N GLY A 151 14.34 -10.62 -6.17
CA GLY A 151 14.85 -11.99 -6.19
C GLY A 151 14.14 -12.99 -5.26
N THR A 152 13.21 -12.55 -4.43
CA THR A 152 12.46 -13.44 -3.53
C THR A 152 11.19 -14.01 -4.16
N HIS A 153 10.59 -13.30 -5.11
CA HIS A 153 9.30 -13.61 -5.75
C HIS A 153 8.17 -13.87 -4.73
N THR A 154 8.25 -13.24 -3.55
CA THR A 154 7.26 -13.38 -2.48
C THR A 154 7.17 -12.10 -1.65
N PHE A 155 5.99 -11.85 -1.12
CA PHE A 155 5.71 -10.76 -0.17
C PHE A 155 5.97 -11.16 1.30
N GLY A 156 6.63 -12.28 1.51
CA GLY A 156 6.99 -12.81 2.82
C GLY A 156 6.42 -14.20 3.09
N ALA A 157 6.88 -14.83 4.17
CA ALA A 157 6.57 -16.22 4.48
C ALA A 157 5.10 -16.47 4.88
N THR A 158 4.36 -15.43 5.21
CA THR A 158 2.95 -15.52 5.63
C THR A 158 1.97 -15.19 4.50
N TRP A 159 2.46 -14.63 3.38
CA TRP A 159 1.64 -14.20 2.27
C TRP A 159 0.76 -15.34 1.73
N HIS A 160 -0.56 -15.11 1.70
CA HIS A 160 -1.59 -16.05 1.25
C HIS A 160 -1.55 -17.43 1.94
N THR A 161 -1.10 -17.48 3.19
CA THR A 161 -1.04 -18.73 3.98
C THR A 161 -1.90 -18.67 5.23
N VAL A 162 -2.17 -19.84 5.82
CA VAL A 162 -2.84 -19.96 7.13
C VAL A 162 -1.99 -19.42 8.30
N ASN A 163 -0.72 -19.12 8.05
CA ASN A 163 0.19 -18.54 9.03
C ASN A 163 0.14 -17.00 9.08
N ASP A 164 -0.73 -16.37 8.27
CA ASP A 164 -1.01 -14.94 8.39
C ASP A 164 -1.91 -14.68 9.60
N THR A 165 -1.28 -14.67 10.77
CA THR A 165 -1.93 -14.59 12.09
C THR A 165 -1.38 -13.42 12.90
N PRO A 166 -2.11 -12.95 13.94
CA PRO A 166 -1.67 -11.85 14.79
C PRO A 166 -0.28 -12.05 15.43
N GLU A 167 0.11 -13.29 15.68
CA GLU A 167 1.42 -13.64 16.26
C GLU A 167 2.58 -13.29 15.33
N ASN A 168 2.33 -13.15 14.03
CA ASN A 168 3.32 -12.77 13.01
C ASN A 168 3.36 -11.27 12.73
N ILE A 169 2.64 -10.47 13.52
CA ILE A 169 2.72 -9.01 13.48
C ILE A 169 3.84 -8.54 14.42
N ALA A 170 4.60 -7.55 13.99
CA ALA A 170 5.53 -6.83 14.85
C ALA A 170 4.87 -5.54 15.36
N PRO A 171 4.52 -5.44 16.64
CA PRO A 171 3.79 -4.27 17.16
C PRO A 171 4.51 -2.94 16.95
N ALA A 172 5.83 -2.94 16.86
CA ALA A 172 6.64 -1.75 16.65
C ALA A 172 6.60 -1.25 15.18
N THR A 173 6.28 -2.12 14.23
CA THR A 173 6.29 -1.77 12.81
C THR A 173 5.16 -0.81 12.42
N PRO A 174 3.90 -1.01 12.83
CA PRO A 174 2.83 -0.05 12.58
C PRO A 174 3.10 1.34 13.16
N VAL A 175 3.73 1.42 14.33
CA VAL A 175 4.07 2.71 14.98
C VAL A 175 5.03 3.52 14.12
N SER A 176 5.97 2.88 13.43
CA SER A 176 6.92 3.57 12.54
C SER A 176 6.21 4.27 11.37
N TYR A 177 5.11 3.72 10.85
CA TYR A 177 4.35 4.34 9.74
C TYR A 177 3.60 5.60 10.17
N THR A 178 3.11 5.65 11.39
CA THR A 178 2.38 6.83 11.88
C THR A 178 3.26 8.08 11.95
N HIS A 179 4.59 7.91 12.00
CA HIS A 179 5.56 9.01 11.97
C HIS A 179 6.01 9.39 10.56
N LEU A 180 5.77 8.51 9.55
CA LEU A 180 6.26 8.68 8.18
C LEU A 180 5.32 9.43 7.25
N THR A 181 4.03 9.32 7.48
CA THR A 181 3.02 9.77 6.53
C THR A 181 2.65 11.24 6.63
N LEU A 182 3.26 11.97 7.56
CA LEU A 182 2.91 13.37 7.80
C LEU A 182 4.15 14.25 7.73
N PRO A 183 4.08 15.31 6.91
CA PRO A 183 5.16 16.29 6.80
C PRO A 183 5.36 17.09 8.08
#